data_cbdfb0e8ef362a4e006d4230ec18df34
#
_entry.id   cbdfb0e8ef362a4e006d4230ec18df34
#
_cell.length_a   1.000
_cell.length_b   1.000
_cell.length_c   1.000
_cell.angle_alpha   90.00
_cell.angle_beta   90.00
_cell.angle_gamma   90.00
#
_symmetry.space_group_name_H-M   'P 1'
#
loop_
_entity.id
_entity.type
_entity.pdbx_description
1 polymer ?
#
loop_
_entity_poly.entity_id
_entity_poly.type
_entity_poly.pdbx_seq_one_letter_code
_entity_poly.pdbx_strand_id
1 'polypeptide(L)'
;VNTDRFMSLVRGKKPPAPTFSLCHTTARLPDGWRAAAQAWHDAADNPGDIEHVLVTDESISAAPIFADTKFGVNRGRKCAVDGWNKSAELSTGKFLITLADDWFPCPHWDTEFLKMIPDLDGEHVLEVDTGGNHGLLTFSLLTRAYYKKFGYLFWPEYLGMYADNEFTIVARRDGVVIDARHLFCEHRHPLYGHGEMDATHKHQHRREAFEIGEEIYRRRLHHLGFAKEYTPPRGYSIAMCLPGTNFGPDYLANTLALSHYIANEANVFPIPGWAPNPHIIREGMAHQVMQIDPLPDLVLWIDHDNLVAPIDFARLFAVLKEFPEIDGVAGWCYWGQEDGPLNISCGVYMDGQRHYLTEAELKNGPDQREIDFTGFPCFLIRGETLKKAGRHAFAPIADETFPYGFVPEDLAFCRRAKAAGCRFMVDKAVYVPHRKVQNLEPREKVKTVSVA
;
A
#
# COMPACT_ATOMS: atom_id res chain seq x y z
N VAL A 1 -21.84 -28.56 -2.14
CA VAL A 1 -21.29 -29.31 -3.30
C VAL A 1 -21.85 -28.64 -4.52
N ASN A 2 -21.01 -28.06 -5.39
CA ASN A 2 -21.44 -27.45 -6.65
C ASN A 2 -22.06 -28.56 -7.53
N THR A 3 -23.39 -28.60 -7.59
CA THR A 3 -24.16 -29.64 -8.28
C THR A 3 -23.79 -29.75 -9.76
N ASP A 4 -23.43 -28.65 -10.40
CA ASP A 4 -23.04 -28.60 -11.82
C ASP A 4 -21.70 -29.27 -12.08
N ARG A 5 -20.75 -29.12 -11.15
CA ARG A 5 -19.43 -29.78 -11.23
C ARG A 5 -19.55 -31.30 -11.01
N PHE A 6 -20.40 -31.72 -10.05
CA PHE A 6 -20.71 -33.13 -9.83
C PHE A 6 -21.44 -33.75 -11.02
N MET A 7 -22.45 -33.07 -11.53
CA MET A 7 -23.24 -33.54 -12.70
C MET A 7 -22.42 -33.56 -14.00
N SER A 8 -21.40 -32.71 -14.15
CA SER A 8 -20.49 -32.76 -15.30
C SER A 8 -19.55 -33.96 -15.27
N LEU A 9 -19.06 -34.33 -14.09
CA LEU A 9 -18.27 -35.55 -13.89
C LEU A 9 -19.07 -36.82 -14.23
N VAL A 10 -20.33 -36.87 -13.80
CA VAL A 10 -21.26 -37.99 -14.13
C VAL A 10 -21.55 -38.08 -15.62
N ARG A 11 -21.53 -36.96 -16.35
CA ARG A 11 -21.80 -36.91 -17.80
C ARG A 11 -20.54 -37.01 -18.66
N GLY A 12 -19.36 -37.29 -18.09
CA GLY A 12 -18.09 -37.34 -18.84
C GLY A 12 -17.65 -36.02 -19.46
N LYS A 13 -18.24 -34.89 -19.06
CA LYS A 13 -17.81 -33.56 -19.47
C LYS A 13 -16.72 -33.06 -18.51
N LYS A 14 -15.73 -32.34 -19.05
CA LYS A 14 -14.74 -31.66 -18.21
C LYS A 14 -15.49 -30.72 -17.24
N PRO A 15 -15.29 -30.83 -15.91
CA PRO A 15 -15.94 -29.94 -14.97
C PRO A 15 -15.56 -28.47 -15.28
N PRO A 16 -16.44 -27.51 -15.01
CA PRO A 16 -16.10 -26.09 -15.14
C PRO A 16 -14.87 -25.78 -14.27
N ALA A 17 -14.06 -24.84 -14.72
CA ALA A 17 -12.92 -24.37 -13.94
C ALA A 17 -13.40 -23.84 -12.58
N PRO A 18 -12.67 -24.08 -11.48
CA PRO A 18 -13.01 -23.53 -10.17
C PRO A 18 -12.95 -21.99 -10.21
N THR A 19 -13.69 -21.37 -9.31
CA THR A 19 -13.63 -19.90 -9.18
C THR A 19 -12.29 -19.48 -8.59
N PHE A 20 -11.84 -20.14 -7.54
CA PHE A 20 -10.61 -19.81 -6.83
C PHE A 20 -9.53 -20.88 -6.93
N SER A 21 -8.29 -20.43 -7.02
CA SER A 21 -7.09 -21.27 -6.89
C SER A 21 -6.24 -20.80 -5.72
N LEU A 22 -6.11 -21.63 -4.68
CA LEU A 22 -5.17 -21.41 -3.61
C LEU A 22 -3.78 -21.91 -4.06
N CYS A 23 -2.91 -20.97 -4.43
CA CYS A 23 -1.54 -21.23 -4.87
C CYS A 23 -0.63 -21.32 -3.64
N HIS A 24 -0.46 -22.51 -3.08
CA HIS A 24 0.22 -22.75 -1.83
C HIS A 24 1.62 -23.32 -2.03
N THR A 25 2.60 -22.73 -1.36
CA THR A 25 3.95 -23.29 -1.28
C THR A 25 4.40 -23.43 0.16
N THR A 26 5.13 -24.51 0.48
CA THR A 26 5.64 -24.75 1.82
C THR A 26 6.99 -25.45 1.80
N ALA A 27 7.84 -25.10 2.75
CA ALA A 27 9.06 -25.83 3.12
C ALA A 27 8.89 -26.57 4.47
N ARG A 28 7.74 -26.43 5.15
CA ARG A 28 7.44 -27.01 6.47
C ARG A 28 6.81 -28.38 6.34
N LEU A 29 7.58 -29.33 5.88
CA LEU A 29 7.11 -30.72 5.71
C LEU A 29 7.18 -31.53 7.01
N PRO A 30 6.30 -32.55 7.19
CA PRO A 30 5.28 -32.98 6.24
C PRO A 30 3.94 -32.24 6.37
N ASP A 31 3.65 -31.56 7.49
CA ASP A 31 2.29 -31.14 7.85
C ASP A 31 2.15 -29.64 8.16
N GLY A 32 3.22 -28.83 8.10
CA GLY A 32 3.22 -27.41 8.47
C GLY A 32 2.23 -26.53 7.69
N TRP A 33 1.86 -26.95 6.49
CA TRP A 33 0.91 -26.29 5.60
C TRP A 33 -0.57 -26.51 5.97
N ARG A 34 -0.87 -27.59 6.76
CA ARG A 34 -2.25 -28.06 6.97
C ARG A 34 -3.11 -27.07 7.72
N ALA A 35 -2.56 -26.41 8.73
CA ALA A 35 -3.33 -25.49 9.57
C ALA A 35 -3.87 -24.30 8.74
N ALA A 36 -3.05 -23.70 7.90
CA ALA A 36 -3.49 -22.63 7.01
C ALA A 36 -4.51 -23.16 5.98
N ALA A 37 -4.19 -24.25 5.25
CA ALA A 37 -5.09 -24.81 4.26
C ALA A 37 -6.45 -25.20 4.86
N GLN A 38 -6.50 -25.78 6.07
CA GLN A 38 -7.73 -26.12 6.76
C GLN A 38 -8.54 -24.87 7.13
N ALA A 39 -7.88 -23.83 7.63
CA ALA A 39 -8.56 -22.57 7.95
C ALA A 39 -9.19 -21.93 6.70
N TRP A 40 -8.47 -21.95 5.56
CA TRP A 40 -9.02 -21.45 4.28
C TRP A 40 -10.18 -22.29 3.78
N HIS A 41 -10.16 -23.61 4.01
CA HIS A 41 -11.28 -24.48 3.70
C HIS A 41 -12.51 -24.21 4.57
N ASP A 42 -12.31 -24.15 5.88
CA ASP A 42 -13.40 -24.06 6.86
C ASP A 42 -14.06 -22.68 6.90
N ALA A 43 -13.34 -21.63 6.52
CA ALA A 43 -13.85 -20.27 6.44
C ALA A 43 -14.57 -19.96 5.09
N ALA A 44 -14.52 -20.86 4.12
CA ALA A 44 -15.19 -20.69 2.83
C ALA A 44 -16.66 -21.13 2.89
N ASP A 45 -17.54 -20.36 2.24
CA ASP A 45 -18.96 -20.76 2.05
C ASP A 45 -19.10 -21.86 1.00
N ASN A 46 -18.24 -21.87 -0.03
CA ASN A 46 -18.31 -22.79 -1.17
C ASN A 46 -16.99 -23.53 -1.41
N PRO A 47 -16.50 -24.36 -0.49
CA PRO A 47 -15.20 -25.03 -0.63
C PRO A 47 -15.14 -25.98 -1.85
N GLY A 48 -16.27 -26.41 -2.40
CA GLY A 48 -16.35 -27.20 -3.63
C GLY A 48 -16.04 -26.44 -4.92
N ASP A 49 -15.94 -25.12 -4.87
CA ASP A 49 -15.58 -24.25 -6.01
C ASP A 49 -14.16 -23.70 -5.91
N ILE A 50 -13.34 -24.32 -5.06
CA ILE A 50 -11.96 -23.95 -4.76
C ILE A 50 -11.05 -25.12 -5.12
N GLU A 51 -10.01 -24.84 -5.91
CA GLU A 51 -8.88 -25.78 -6.04
C GLU A 51 -7.73 -25.37 -5.12
N HIS A 52 -7.05 -26.35 -4.55
CA HIS A 52 -5.85 -26.16 -3.76
C HIS A 52 -4.65 -26.75 -4.51
N VAL A 53 -3.69 -25.93 -4.87
CA VAL A 53 -2.46 -26.34 -5.56
C VAL A 53 -1.29 -26.21 -4.60
N LEU A 54 -0.91 -27.32 -3.98
CA LEU A 54 0.20 -27.38 -3.03
C LEU A 54 1.49 -27.78 -3.73
N VAL A 55 2.48 -26.90 -3.68
CA VAL A 55 3.82 -27.12 -4.21
C VAL A 55 4.83 -27.18 -3.06
N THR A 56 5.60 -28.25 -3.03
CA THR A 56 6.62 -28.54 -2.02
C THR A 56 7.98 -28.77 -2.64
N ASP A 57 9.05 -28.66 -1.86
CA ASP A 57 10.42 -28.89 -2.36
C ASP A 57 10.73 -30.40 -2.61
N GLU A 58 9.90 -31.28 -2.06
CA GLU A 58 10.02 -32.75 -2.21
C GLU A 58 8.64 -33.33 -2.45
N SER A 59 8.57 -34.50 -3.09
CA SER A 59 7.30 -35.20 -3.27
C SER A 59 6.73 -35.63 -1.92
N ILE A 60 5.48 -35.31 -1.69
CA ILE A 60 4.75 -35.72 -0.49
C ILE A 60 3.58 -36.63 -0.85
N SER A 61 3.23 -37.53 0.07
CA SER A 61 1.97 -38.27 0.05
C SER A 61 1.14 -37.79 1.21
N ALA A 62 0.12 -37.00 0.93
CA ALA A 62 -0.74 -36.39 1.94
C ALA A 62 -2.21 -36.48 1.55
N ALA A 63 -3.10 -36.66 2.54
CA ALA A 63 -4.53 -36.56 2.29
C ALA A 63 -4.91 -35.14 1.91
N PRO A 64 -5.71 -34.94 0.86
CA PRO A 64 -6.17 -33.61 0.43
C PRO A 64 -7.11 -33.01 1.47
N ILE A 65 -7.10 -31.68 1.60
CA ILE A 65 -8.07 -30.93 2.40
C ILE A 65 -9.24 -30.48 1.50
N PHE A 66 -8.93 -29.96 0.33
CA PHE A 66 -9.95 -29.63 -0.67
C PHE A 66 -10.20 -30.81 -1.59
N ALA A 67 -11.45 -30.97 -2.06
CA ALA A 67 -11.81 -32.03 -2.99
C ALA A 67 -11.02 -31.95 -4.31
N ASP A 68 -10.70 -30.74 -4.77
CA ASP A 68 -9.82 -30.51 -5.91
C ASP A 68 -8.45 -30.02 -5.43
N THR A 69 -7.64 -31.00 -4.98
CA THR A 69 -6.24 -30.72 -4.55
C THR A 69 -5.26 -31.29 -5.56
N LYS A 70 -4.32 -30.44 -5.99
CA LYS A 70 -3.19 -30.83 -6.86
C LYS A 70 -1.90 -30.71 -6.09
N PHE A 71 -1.02 -31.69 -6.27
CA PHE A 71 0.32 -31.68 -5.67
C PHE A 71 1.37 -31.45 -6.75
N GLY A 72 2.30 -30.53 -6.49
CA GLY A 72 3.43 -30.23 -7.36
C GLY A 72 4.75 -30.30 -6.59
N VAL A 73 5.85 -30.39 -7.32
CA VAL A 73 7.20 -30.35 -6.76
C VAL A 73 7.95 -29.15 -7.34
N ASN A 74 8.49 -28.33 -6.46
CA ASN A 74 9.40 -27.27 -6.80
C ASN A 74 10.79 -27.86 -7.11
N ARG A 75 11.12 -27.94 -8.39
CA ARG A 75 12.42 -28.44 -8.88
C ARG A 75 13.41 -27.32 -9.11
N GLY A 76 13.04 -26.07 -8.83
CA GLY A 76 13.87 -24.87 -8.98
C GLY A 76 14.81 -24.64 -7.79
N ARG A 77 14.94 -23.37 -7.44
CA ARG A 77 15.88 -22.90 -6.38
C ARG A 77 15.43 -23.18 -4.95
N LYS A 78 14.31 -23.87 -4.76
CA LYS A 78 13.70 -24.14 -3.44
C LYS A 78 13.43 -22.84 -2.66
N CYS A 79 12.77 -21.90 -3.31
CA CYS A 79 12.37 -20.64 -2.73
C CYS A 79 10.86 -20.41 -2.87
N ALA A 80 10.31 -19.47 -2.09
CA ALA A 80 8.88 -19.20 -2.07
C ALA A 80 8.34 -18.78 -3.45
N VAL A 81 9.07 -17.92 -4.16
CA VAL A 81 8.67 -17.43 -5.49
C VAL A 81 8.58 -18.55 -6.53
N ASP A 82 9.56 -19.46 -6.55
CA ASP A 82 9.52 -20.62 -7.47
C ASP A 82 8.31 -21.51 -7.17
N GLY A 83 8.01 -21.74 -5.87
CA GLY A 83 6.88 -22.54 -5.42
C GLY A 83 5.53 -21.90 -5.78
N TRP A 84 5.35 -20.61 -5.52
CA TRP A 84 4.12 -19.88 -5.87
C TRP A 84 3.90 -19.80 -7.38
N ASN A 85 4.93 -19.47 -8.15
CA ASN A 85 4.83 -19.44 -9.62
C ASN A 85 4.48 -20.82 -10.18
N LYS A 86 5.08 -21.90 -9.64
CA LYS A 86 4.76 -23.27 -10.04
C LYS A 86 3.34 -23.66 -9.66
N SER A 87 2.84 -23.27 -8.50
CA SER A 87 1.45 -23.52 -8.11
C SER A 87 0.46 -22.78 -9.04
N ALA A 88 0.74 -21.54 -9.41
CA ALA A 88 -0.06 -20.79 -10.36
C ALA A 88 -0.08 -21.41 -11.76
N GLU A 89 1.06 -21.92 -12.25
CA GLU A 89 1.17 -22.65 -13.52
C GLU A 89 0.26 -23.88 -13.55
N LEU A 90 0.18 -24.62 -12.44
CA LEU A 90 -0.64 -25.84 -12.30
C LEU A 90 -2.11 -25.54 -12.06
N SER A 91 -2.45 -24.30 -11.69
CA SER A 91 -3.78 -23.88 -11.30
C SER A 91 -4.69 -23.56 -12.50
N THR A 92 -6.01 -23.63 -12.30
CA THR A 92 -6.99 -23.43 -13.38
C THR A 92 -8.13 -22.46 -13.02
N GLY A 93 -8.23 -22.03 -11.76
CA GLY A 93 -9.28 -21.12 -11.27
C GLY A 93 -9.21 -19.73 -11.90
N LYS A 94 -10.32 -19.04 -11.82
CA LYS A 94 -10.46 -17.67 -12.36
C LYS A 94 -9.76 -16.61 -11.51
N PHE A 95 -9.64 -16.85 -10.22
CA PHE A 95 -8.97 -15.97 -9.26
C PHE A 95 -7.89 -16.74 -8.50
N LEU A 96 -6.67 -16.23 -8.50
CA LEU A 96 -5.50 -16.83 -7.87
C LEU A 96 -5.20 -16.14 -6.56
N ILE A 97 -4.89 -16.92 -5.54
CA ILE A 97 -4.53 -16.45 -4.20
C ILE A 97 -3.21 -17.13 -3.84
N THR A 98 -2.14 -16.36 -3.64
CA THR A 98 -0.92 -16.91 -3.02
C THR A 98 -1.21 -17.27 -1.58
N LEU A 99 -0.83 -18.46 -1.17
CA LEU A 99 -1.03 -18.96 0.19
C LEU A 99 0.31 -19.32 0.81
N ALA A 100 0.47 -18.94 2.09
CA ALA A 100 1.58 -19.30 2.95
C ALA A 100 1.06 -20.04 4.20
N ASP A 101 1.96 -20.76 4.89
CA ASP A 101 1.61 -21.57 6.07
C ASP A 101 1.12 -20.76 7.28
N ASP A 102 1.37 -19.48 7.27
CA ASP A 102 1.10 -18.50 8.34
C ASP A 102 0.09 -17.43 7.95
N TRP A 103 -0.64 -17.62 6.84
CA TRP A 103 -1.68 -16.68 6.40
C TRP A 103 -3.07 -17.29 6.51
N PHE A 104 -3.97 -16.61 7.23
CA PHE A 104 -5.29 -17.08 7.61
C PHE A 104 -6.38 -16.15 7.05
N PRO A 105 -7.50 -16.71 6.52
CA PRO A 105 -8.53 -15.93 5.85
C PRO A 105 -9.47 -15.20 6.83
N CYS A 106 -10.17 -14.18 6.31
CA CYS A 106 -11.38 -13.69 6.97
C CYS A 106 -12.54 -14.71 6.82
N PRO A 107 -13.55 -14.68 7.72
CA PRO A 107 -14.75 -15.50 7.56
C PRO A 107 -15.45 -15.21 6.22
N HIS A 108 -15.99 -16.28 5.58
CA HIS A 108 -16.73 -16.17 4.31
C HIS A 108 -15.93 -15.56 3.16
N TRP A 109 -14.59 -15.71 3.20
CA TRP A 109 -13.66 -15.02 2.32
C TRP A 109 -13.97 -15.16 0.82
N ASP A 110 -14.42 -16.34 0.38
CA ASP A 110 -14.77 -16.61 -1.02
C ASP A 110 -15.96 -15.76 -1.47
N THR A 111 -16.98 -15.65 -0.65
CA THR A 111 -18.16 -14.80 -0.89
C THR A 111 -17.79 -13.32 -0.80
N GLU A 112 -17.01 -12.92 0.20
CA GLU A 112 -16.62 -11.52 0.40
C GLU A 112 -15.71 -11.02 -0.74
N PHE A 113 -14.73 -11.82 -1.19
CA PHE A 113 -13.88 -11.45 -2.32
C PHE A 113 -14.69 -11.30 -3.63
N LEU A 114 -15.66 -12.18 -3.88
CA LEU A 114 -16.52 -12.06 -5.05
C LEU A 114 -17.38 -10.78 -5.07
N LYS A 115 -17.80 -10.29 -3.91
CA LYS A 115 -18.50 -9.00 -3.80
C LYS A 115 -17.64 -7.82 -4.22
N MET A 116 -16.34 -7.92 -4.01
CA MET A 116 -15.39 -6.84 -4.33
C MET A 116 -14.95 -6.85 -5.79
N ILE A 117 -14.93 -8.02 -6.45
CA ILE A 117 -14.45 -8.16 -7.83
C ILE A 117 -15.58 -7.85 -8.81
N PRO A 118 -15.47 -6.76 -9.61
CA PRO A 118 -16.53 -6.39 -10.53
C PRO A 118 -16.81 -7.45 -11.60
N ASP A 119 -15.75 -8.12 -12.04
CA ASP A 119 -15.78 -9.12 -13.11
C ASP A 119 -14.52 -9.99 -13.03
N LEU A 120 -14.70 -11.31 -13.04
CA LEU A 120 -13.62 -12.30 -12.95
C LEU A 120 -12.82 -12.46 -14.25
N ASP A 121 -13.31 -11.94 -15.35
CA ASP A 121 -12.61 -12.00 -16.64
C ASP A 121 -11.83 -10.70 -16.93
N GLY A 122 -11.99 -9.66 -16.07
CA GLY A 122 -11.23 -8.42 -16.06
C GLY A 122 -9.90 -8.52 -15.29
N GLU A 123 -9.03 -7.50 -15.44
CA GLU A 123 -7.75 -7.41 -14.75
C GLU A 123 -7.94 -6.75 -13.37
N HIS A 124 -7.90 -7.53 -12.29
CA HIS A 124 -8.11 -7.05 -10.92
C HIS A 124 -7.15 -7.69 -9.93
N VAL A 125 -6.76 -6.91 -8.91
CA VAL A 125 -5.99 -7.33 -7.74
C VAL A 125 -6.69 -6.83 -6.49
N LEU A 126 -6.91 -7.68 -5.48
CA LEU A 126 -7.47 -7.26 -4.20
C LEU A 126 -6.35 -6.88 -3.21
N GLU A 127 -6.50 -5.74 -2.56
CA GLU A 127 -5.70 -5.34 -1.40
C GLU A 127 -6.52 -5.58 -0.13
N VAL A 128 -6.18 -6.63 0.62
CA VAL A 128 -6.78 -6.95 1.93
C VAL A 128 -5.88 -6.50 3.07
N ASP A 129 -6.44 -6.30 4.26
CA ASP A 129 -5.64 -6.06 5.46
C ASP A 129 -5.03 -7.38 5.95
N THR A 130 -3.72 -7.44 6.08
CA THR A 130 -2.99 -8.63 6.57
C THR A 130 -2.48 -8.47 8.00
N GLY A 131 -2.76 -7.34 8.65
CA GLY A 131 -2.24 -6.99 9.98
C GLY A 131 -0.75 -6.61 9.99
N GLY A 132 -0.13 -6.57 8.82
CA GLY A 132 1.31 -6.33 8.66
C GLY A 132 1.65 -5.02 7.97
N ASN A 133 2.51 -5.09 6.96
CA ASN A 133 3.01 -3.92 6.25
C ASN A 133 1.93 -3.28 5.37
N HIS A 134 1.30 -2.23 5.88
CA HIS A 134 0.32 -1.46 5.14
C HIS A 134 0.99 -0.72 3.99
N GLY A 135 0.47 -0.92 2.81
CA GLY A 135 1.01 -0.34 1.58
C GLY A 135 1.74 -1.35 0.68
N LEU A 136 1.95 -2.58 1.15
CA LEU A 136 2.39 -3.70 0.32
C LEU A 136 1.26 -4.70 0.08
N LEU A 137 1.16 -5.19 -1.13
CA LEU A 137 0.38 -6.36 -1.49
C LEU A 137 1.21 -7.62 -1.16
N THR A 138 1.39 -7.90 0.14
CA THR A 138 2.26 -8.98 0.65
C THR A 138 1.91 -10.34 0.04
N PHE A 139 0.62 -10.57 -0.22
CA PHE A 139 0.14 -11.72 -0.95
C PHE A 139 -0.55 -11.26 -2.24
N SER A 140 -0.34 -12.00 -3.32
CA SER A 140 -1.01 -11.71 -4.58
C SER A 140 -2.40 -12.35 -4.61
N LEU A 141 -3.45 -11.51 -4.70
CA LEU A 141 -4.84 -11.90 -4.87
C LEU A 141 -5.32 -11.28 -6.18
N LEU A 142 -5.35 -12.07 -7.26
CA LEU A 142 -5.53 -11.50 -8.59
C LEU A 142 -6.37 -12.39 -9.51
N THR A 143 -7.03 -11.75 -10.47
CA THR A 143 -7.75 -12.48 -11.51
C THR A 143 -6.80 -13.22 -12.46
N ARG A 144 -7.30 -14.31 -13.05
CA ARG A 144 -6.55 -15.06 -14.08
C ARG A 144 -6.21 -14.17 -15.30
N ALA A 145 -7.01 -13.18 -15.60
CA ALA A 145 -6.75 -12.24 -16.68
C ALA A 145 -5.47 -11.45 -16.39
N TYR A 146 -5.32 -10.91 -15.18
CA TYR A 146 -4.12 -10.18 -14.81
C TYR A 146 -2.88 -11.07 -14.71
N TYR A 147 -3.02 -12.31 -14.18
CA TYR A 147 -1.95 -13.31 -14.21
C TYR A 147 -1.44 -13.59 -15.63
N LYS A 148 -2.35 -13.75 -16.60
CA LYS A 148 -1.99 -14.05 -17.99
C LYS A 148 -1.18 -12.95 -18.67
N LYS A 149 -1.28 -11.71 -18.21
CA LYS A 149 -0.50 -10.57 -18.71
C LYS A 149 1.00 -10.78 -18.54
N PHE A 150 1.41 -11.43 -17.45
CA PHE A 150 2.81 -11.64 -17.09
C PHE A 150 3.24 -13.10 -17.14
N GLY A 151 2.33 -14.04 -16.90
CA GLY A 151 2.61 -15.48 -16.84
C GLY A 151 3.28 -15.95 -15.55
N TYR A 152 3.36 -15.09 -14.53
CA TYR A 152 3.88 -15.38 -13.19
C TYR A 152 3.11 -14.60 -12.13
N LEU A 153 3.17 -15.04 -10.86
CA LEU A 153 2.66 -14.29 -9.72
C LEU A 153 3.67 -13.25 -9.25
N PHE A 154 4.92 -13.68 -9.12
CA PHE A 154 6.06 -12.83 -8.80
C PHE A 154 7.16 -13.03 -9.81
N TRP A 155 7.92 -11.97 -10.09
CA TRP A 155 9.03 -12.06 -11.05
C TRP A 155 9.98 -13.20 -10.70
N PRO A 156 10.28 -14.13 -11.66
CA PRO A 156 10.93 -15.40 -11.35
C PRO A 156 12.34 -15.32 -10.76
N GLU A 157 13.02 -14.20 -10.86
CA GLU A 157 14.38 -14.08 -10.32
C GLU A 157 14.40 -13.88 -8.80
N TYR A 158 13.32 -13.36 -8.20
CA TYR A 158 13.24 -13.20 -6.73
C TYR A 158 13.29 -14.55 -6.03
N LEU A 159 13.85 -14.53 -4.80
CA LEU A 159 13.82 -15.69 -3.90
C LEU A 159 12.67 -15.59 -2.88
N GLY A 160 12.22 -14.38 -2.60
CA GLY A 160 11.18 -14.02 -1.64
C GLY A 160 11.17 -12.51 -1.44
N MET A 161 12.22 -11.96 -0.82
CA MET A 161 12.32 -10.54 -0.50
C MET A 161 12.21 -9.65 -1.74
N TYR A 162 11.49 -8.54 -1.63
CA TYR A 162 11.19 -7.55 -2.66
C TYR A 162 10.26 -8.02 -3.80
N ALA A 163 9.82 -9.27 -3.82
CA ALA A 163 8.89 -9.75 -4.84
C ALA A 163 7.51 -9.06 -4.73
N ASP A 164 7.03 -8.89 -3.50
CA ASP A 164 5.81 -8.16 -3.16
C ASP A 164 5.93 -6.65 -3.41
N ASN A 165 7.10 -6.07 -3.22
CA ASN A 165 7.37 -4.67 -3.56
C ASN A 165 7.17 -4.43 -5.07
N GLU A 166 7.79 -5.25 -5.95
CA GLU A 166 7.60 -5.13 -7.40
C GLU A 166 6.13 -5.38 -7.79
N PHE A 167 5.51 -6.43 -7.26
CA PHE A 167 4.11 -6.74 -7.54
C PHE A 167 3.20 -5.56 -7.18
N THR A 168 3.43 -4.94 -6.02
CA THR A 168 2.67 -3.79 -5.54
C THR A 168 2.74 -2.61 -6.49
N ILE A 169 3.96 -2.20 -6.87
CA ILE A 169 4.11 -1.01 -7.72
C ILE A 169 3.59 -1.24 -9.14
N VAL A 170 3.75 -2.46 -9.67
CA VAL A 170 3.24 -2.82 -11.00
C VAL A 170 1.72 -2.84 -11.01
N ALA A 171 1.08 -3.48 -10.02
CA ALA A 171 -0.37 -3.52 -9.91
C ALA A 171 -1.00 -2.13 -9.71
N ARG A 172 -0.36 -1.27 -8.92
CA ARG A 172 -0.81 0.12 -8.72
C ARG A 172 -0.64 0.96 -9.97
N ARG A 173 0.51 0.89 -10.66
CA ARG A 173 0.72 1.55 -11.95
C ARG A 173 -0.34 1.14 -12.97
N ASP A 174 -0.65 -0.14 -13.02
CA ASP A 174 -1.63 -0.68 -13.97
C ASP A 174 -3.09 -0.30 -13.60
N GLY A 175 -3.31 0.30 -12.42
CA GLY A 175 -4.62 0.79 -11.97
C GLY A 175 -5.62 -0.33 -11.67
N VAL A 176 -5.14 -1.55 -11.38
CA VAL A 176 -5.98 -2.75 -11.21
C VAL A 176 -6.27 -3.11 -9.75
N VAL A 177 -5.74 -2.33 -8.80
CA VAL A 177 -5.88 -2.61 -7.37
C VAL A 177 -7.26 -2.15 -6.87
N ILE A 178 -7.97 -3.05 -6.23
CA ILE A 178 -9.25 -2.81 -5.56
C ILE A 178 -9.00 -2.81 -4.05
N ASP A 179 -9.37 -1.74 -3.38
CA ASP A 179 -9.27 -1.64 -1.93
C ASP A 179 -10.32 -2.52 -1.25
N ALA A 180 -9.87 -3.59 -0.63
CA ALA A 180 -10.66 -4.52 0.19
C ALA A 180 -10.10 -4.61 1.62
N ARG A 181 -9.38 -3.58 2.12
CA ARG A 181 -8.72 -3.58 3.44
C ARG A 181 -9.68 -3.62 4.63
N HIS A 182 -10.97 -3.48 4.43
CA HIS A 182 -11.96 -3.81 5.46
C HIS A 182 -12.07 -5.31 5.73
N LEU A 183 -11.51 -6.16 4.85
CA LEU A 183 -11.40 -7.60 5.01
C LEU A 183 -10.05 -7.94 5.63
N PHE A 184 -10.07 -8.39 6.88
CA PHE A 184 -8.86 -8.74 7.63
C PHE A 184 -8.51 -10.22 7.44
N CYS A 185 -7.41 -10.49 6.73
CA CYS A 185 -6.83 -11.82 6.54
C CYS A 185 -5.49 -11.88 7.28
N GLU A 186 -5.46 -12.53 8.43
CA GLU A 186 -4.38 -12.45 9.40
C GLU A 186 -3.07 -13.12 8.92
N HIS A 187 -2.00 -12.36 8.81
CA HIS A 187 -0.65 -12.88 8.56
C HIS A 187 0.07 -13.11 9.88
N ARG A 188 0.10 -14.35 10.36
CA ARG A 188 0.71 -14.75 11.64
C ARG A 188 2.23 -14.86 11.55
N HIS A 189 2.86 -13.81 11.12
CA HIS A 189 4.32 -13.77 10.98
C HIS A 189 4.99 -13.25 12.26
N PRO A 190 6.16 -13.82 12.68
CA PRO A 190 6.88 -13.37 13.88
C PRO A 190 7.22 -11.88 13.93
N LEU A 191 7.48 -11.24 12.79
CA LEU A 191 7.70 -9.79 12.72
C LEU A 191 6.48 -8.95 13.14
N TYR A 192 5.29 -9.55 13.15
CA TYR A 192 4.05 -8.91 13.61
C TYR A 192 3.63 -9.38 15.01
N GLY A 193 4.54 -10.01 15.76
CA GLY A 193 4.29 -10.42 17.14
C GLY A 193 3.70 -11.83 17.30
N HIS A 194 3.66 -12.62 16.23
CA HIS A 194 3.13 -13.99 16.26
C HIS A 194 4.25 -15.05 16.38
N GLY A 195 4.57 -15.44 17.61
CA GLY A 195 5.52 -16.52 17.87
C GLY A 195 7.00 -16.15 17.65
N GLU A 196 7.83 -17.16 17.44
CA GLU A 196 9.26 -17.02 17.25
C GLU A 196 9.69 -17.34 15.81
N MET A 197 10.81 -16.73 15.38
CA MET A 197 11.42 -16.98 14.08
C MET A 197 11.94 -18.41 14.00
N ASP A 198 11.27 -19.28 13.25
CA ASP A 198 11.72 -20.64 12.96
C ASP A 198 12.87 -20.67 11.92
N ALA A 199 13.33 -21.87 11.56
CA ALA A 199 14.41 -22.05 10.59
C ALA A 199 14.03 -21.52 9.19
N THR A 200 12.76 -21.65 8.79
CA THR A 200 12.25 -21.19 7.48
C THR A 200 12.24 -19.67 7.45
N HIS A 201 11.71 -19.01 8.48
CA HIS A 201 11.75 -17.55 8.58
C HIS A 201 13.18 -17.02 8.59
N LYS A 202 14.09 -17.61 9.40
CA LYS A 202 15.51 -17.22 9.44
C LYS A 202 16.19 -17.38 8.09
N HIS A 203 15.86 -18.43 7.34
CA HIS A 203 16.38 -18.64 6.01
C HIS A 203 15.87 -17.59 5.01
N GLN A 204 14.59 -17.26 5.05
CA GLN A 204 13.98 -16.24 4.18
C GLN A 204 14.48 -14.83 4.49
N HIS A 205 14.66 -14.50 5.79
CA HIS A 205 15.08 -13.19 6.27
C HIS A 205 16.60 -13.05 6.46
N ARG A 206 17.41 -13.93 5.87
CA ARG A 206 18.86 -13.77 5.90
C ARG A 206 19.30 -12.54 5.09
N ARG A 207 20.37 -11.90 5.53
CA ARG A 207 20.91 -10.68 4.92
C ARG A 207 21.09 -10.80 3.40
N GLU A 208 21.67 -11.92 2.94
CA GLU A 208 21.86 -12.21 1.52
C GLU A 208 20.55 -12.20 0.71
N ALA A 209 19.43 -12.67 1.28
CA ALA A 209 18.14 -12.66 0.58
C ALA A 209 17.62 -11.24 0.37
N PHE A 210 17.87 -10.33 1.32
CA PHE A 210 17.56 -8.91 1.17
C PHE A 210 18.47 -8.24 0.12
N GLU A 211 19.78 -8.46 0.18
CA GLU A 211 20.73 -7.86 -0.75
C GLU A 211 20.47 -8.30 -2.22
N ILE A 212 20.22 -9.60 -2.43
CA ILE A 212 19.87 -10.14 -3.76
C ILE A 212 18.52 -9.58 -4.22
N GLY A 213 17.51 -9.58 -3.34
CA GLY A 213 16.18 -9.06 -3.66
C GLY A 213 16.22 -7.58 -4.04
N GLU A 214 16.99 -6.77 -3.29
CA GLU A 214 17.15 -5.34 -3.57
C GLU A 214 17.84 -5.09 -4.92
N GLU A 215 18.89 -5.83 -5.24
CA GLU A 215 19.58 -5.72 -6.53
C GLU A 215 18.64 -6.04 -7.70
N ILE A 216 17.89 -7.16 -7.60
CA ILE A 216 16.89 -7.55 -8.60
C ILE A 216 15.85 -6.44 -8.73
N TYR A 217 15.31 -5.96 -7.61
CA TYR A 217 14.28 -4.92 -7.59
C TYR A 217 14.74 -3.64 -8.29
N ARG A 218 15.93 -3.12 -7.95
CA ARG A 218 16.52 -1.94 -8.61
C ARG A 218 16.66 -2.12 -10.11
N ARG A 219 17.17 -3.27 -10.56
CA ARG A 219 17.32 -3.60 -11.97
C ARG A 219 15.97 -3.72 -12.67
N ARG A 220 14.98 -4.36 -12.03
CA ARG A 220 13.63 -4.52 -12.56
C ARG A 220 12.90 -3.20 -12.70
N LEU A 221 13.02 -2.32 -11.74
CA LEU A 221 12.48 -0.98 -11.83
C LEU A 221 12.98 -0.23 -13.06
N HIS A 222 14.26 -0.38 -13.40
CA HIS A 222 14.83 0.17 -14.63
C HIS A 222 14.13 -0.41 -15.86
N HIS A 223 13.99 -1.72 -15.95
CA HIS A 223 13.36 -2.39 -17.10
C HIS A 223 11.87 -2.08 -17.24
N LEU A 224 11.19 -1.87 -16.13
CA LEU A 224 9.77 -1.54 -16.09
C LEU A 224 9.47 -0.06 -16.38
N GLY A 225 10.50 0.74 -16.67
CA GLY A 225 10.35 2.17 -16.95
C GLY A 225 10.26 3.06 -15.72
N PHE A 226 10.43 2.49 -14.52
CA PHE A 226 10.47 3.25 -13.26
C PHE A 226 11.88 3.84 -12.97
N ALA A 227 12.87 3.59 -13.80
CA ALA A 227 14.27 3.98 -13.54
C ALA A 227 14.46 5.47 -13.33
N LYS A 228 13.64 6.31 -13.96
CA LYS A 228 13.65 7.75 -13.73
C LYS A 228 13.06 8.11 -12.37
N GLU A 229 12.15 7.29 -11.86
CA GLU A 229 11.37 7.52 -10.64
C GLU A 229 12.12 7.06 -9.37
N TYR A 230 13.15 6.20 -9.55
CA TYR A 230 13.88 5.58 -8.43
C TYR A 230 15.34 6.00 -8.32
N THR A 231 15.71 7.07 -8.99
CA THR A 231 17.05 7.62 -8.72
C THR A 231 17.03 8.25 -7.34
N PRO A 232 17.80 7.73 -6.36
CA PRO A 232 17.92 8.37 -5.06
C PRO A 232 18.34 9.83 -5.23
N PRO A 233 17.99 10.72 -4.30
CA PRO A 233 18.31 12.14 -4.40
C PRO A 233 19.79 12.39 -4.08
N ARG A 234 20.70 11.80 -4.87
CA ARG A 234 22.16 11.88 -4.67
C ARG A 234 22.63 13.33 -4.58
N GLY A 235 23.33 13.62 -3.49
CA GLY A 235 23.92 14.93 -3.25
C GLY A 235 22.90 16.01 -2.83
N TYR A 236 21.63 15.64 -2.60
CA TYR A 236 20.62 16.54 -2.04
C TYR A 236 20.68 16.56 -0.52
N SER A 237 20.23 17.65 0.05
CA SER A 237 19.92 17.80 1.47
C SER A 237 18.41 17.92 1.65
N ILE A 238 17.82 17.10 2.55
CA ILE A 238 16.37 16.97 2.70
C ILE A 238 15.99 17.12 4.16
N ALA A 239 15.18 18.13 4.48
CA ALA A 239 14.51 18.23 5.77
C ALA A 239 13.23 17.38 5.73
N MET A 240 13.13 16.38 6.61
CA MET A 240 11.95 15.53 6.73
C MET A 240 11.11 15.97 7.93
N CYS A 241 10.06 16.71 7.68
CA CYS A 241 9.17 17.30 8.67
C CYS A 241 8.05 16.33 9.02
N LEU A 242 7.99 15.94 10.30
CA LEU A 242 7.09 14.93 10.85
C LEU A 242 6.20 15.55 11.93
N PRO A 243 5.15 16.33 11.55
CA PRO A 243 4.24 16.91 12.50
C PRO A 243 3.32 15.83 13.07
N GLY A 244 3.08 15.83 14.39
CA GLY A 244 2.14 14.90 14.99
C GLY A 244 2.03 14.97 16.49
N THR A 245 0.96 14.37 17.02
CA THR A 245 0.71 14.28 18.46
C THR A 245 0.87 12.86 18.99
N ASN A 246 0.77 11.85 18.11
CA ASN A 246 0.90 10.44 18.45
C ASN A 246 1.48 9.66 17.25
N PHE A 247 2.66 9.10 17.42
CA PHE A 247 3.34 8.32 16.39
C PHE A 247 3.11 6.84 16.65
N GLY A 248 2.20 6.23 15.89
CA GLY A 248 1.95 4.79 15.95
C GLY A 248 3.15 3.96 15.48
N PRO A 249 3.22 2.66 15.88
CA PRO A 249 4.34 1.78 15.51
C PRO A 249 4.55 1.69 13.99
N ASP A 250 3.46 1.61 13.23
CA ASP A 250 3.51 1.49 11.77
C ASP A 250 4.03 2.76 11.11
N TYR A 251 3.61 3.93 11.62
CA TYR A 251 4.13 5.20 11.15
C TYR A 251 5.64 5.30 11.39
N LEU A 252 6.10 4.89 12.58
CA LEU A 252 7.53 4.89 12.90
C LEU A 252 8.30 3.93 12.00
N ALA A 253 7.81 2.70 11.80
CA ALA A 253 8.45 1.72 10.93
C ALA A 253 8.54 2.22 9.47
N ASN A 254 7.43 2.76 8.95
CA ASN A 254 7.37 3.33 7.61
C ASN A 254 8.32 4.54 7.46
N THR A 255 8.31 5.46 8.44
CA THR A 255 9.17 6.65 8.43
C THR A 255 10.65 6.29 8.52
N LEU A 256 11.02 5.27 9.31
CA LEU A 256 12.39 4.76 9.38
C LEU A 256 12.84 4.13 8.06
N ALA A 257 11.98 3.33 7.42
CA ALA A 257 12.27 2.74 6.11
C ALA A 257 12.47 3.83 5.05
N LEU A 258 11.60 4.83 5.02
CA LEU A 258 11.72 5.97 4.12
C LEU A 258 12.98 6.80 4.40
N SER A 259 13.26 7.11 5.67
CA SER A 259 14.46 7.85 6.07
C SER A 259 15.74 7.10 5.68
N HIS A 260 15.76 5.79 5.89
CA HIS A 260 16.89 4.94 5.47
C HIS A 260 17.07 4.95 3.94
N TYR A 261 15.98 4.81 3.19
CA TYR A 261 16.02 4.89 1.73
C TYR A 261 16.61 6.21 1.23
N ILE A 262 16.15 7.35 1.79
CA ILE A 262 16.63 8.68 1.40
C ILE A 262 18.10 8.86 1.81
N ALA A 263 18.47 8.44 3.03
CA ALA A 263 19.80 8.63 3.61
C ALA A 263 20.90 7.85 2.90
N ASN A 264 20.57 6.84 2.09
CA ASN A 264 21.55 6.12 1.30
C ASN A 264 22.28 7.01 0.27
N GLU A 265 21.64 8.10 -0.18
CA GLU A 265 22.18 8.95 -1.26
C GLU A 265 22.07 10.45 -0.98
N ALA A 266 21.38 10.86 0.10
CA ALA A 266 21.13 12.23 0.47
C ALA A 266 21.41 12.50 1.95
N ASN A 267 21.65 13.76 2.29
CA ASN A 267 21.70 14.19 3.69
C ASN A 267 20.27 14.41 4.19
N VAL A 268 19.85 13.65 5.20
CA VAL A 268 18.51 13.75 5.79
C VAL A 268 18.57 14.43 7.15
N PHE A 269 17.72 15.44 7.34
CA PHE A 269 17.50 16.13 8.59
C PHE A 269 16.09 15.82 9.11
N PRO A 270 15.89 14.78 9.97
CA PRO A 270 14.59 14.52 10.56
C PRO A 270 14.22 15.67 11.52
N ILE A 271 13.03 16.23 11.32
CA ILE A 271 12.49 17.33 12.14
C ILE A 271 11.15 16.88 12.70
N PRO A 272 11.13 16.15 13.83
CA PRO A 272 9.88 15.82 14.49
C PRO A 272 9.32 17.04 15.20
N GLY A 273 7.99 17.23 15.12
CA GLY A 273 7.30 18.30 15.81
C GLY A 273 6.11 17.80 16.61
N TRP A 274 5.96 18.31 17.82
CA TRP A 274 4.81 18.01 18.65
C TRP A 274 4.23 19.31 19.23
N ALA A 275 2.95 19.53 19.01
CA ALA A 275 2.13 20.54 19.67
C ALA A 275 0.65 20.19 19.50
N PRO A 276 -0.23 20.64 20.38
CA PRO A 276 -1.67 20.38 20.26
C PRO A 276 -2.33 21.08 19.08
N ASN A 277 -1.66 22.02 18.45
CA ASN A 277 -2.20 22.80 17.35
C ASN A 277 -1.34 22.65 16.08
N PRO A 278 -1.92 22.18 14.95
CA PRO A 278 -1.19 21.91 13.72
C PRO A 278 -0.39 23.12 13.18
N HIS A 279 -0.96 24.33 13.24
CA HIS A 279 -0.21 25.50 12.72
C HIS A 279 1.02 25.82 13.56
N ILE A 280 0.97 25.66 14.89
CA ILE A 280 2.13 25.88 15.77
C ILE A 280 3.22 24.87 15.49
N ILE A 281 2.83 23.60 15.27
CA ILE A 281 3.79 22.53 14.90
C ILE A 281 4.50 22.91 13.60
N ARG A 282 3.74 23.14 12.53
CA ARG A 282 4.31 23.38 11.19
C ARG A 282 5.11 24.67 11.13
N GLU A 283 4.66 25.73 11.81
CA GLU A 283 5.40 26.98 11.91
C GLU A 283 6.73 26.79 12.64
N GLY A 284 6.73 26.07 13.76
CA GLY A 284 7.94 25.76 14.52
C GLY A 284 8.95 24.92 13.73
N MET A 285 8.45 23.92 12.98
CA MET A 285 9.30 23.09 12.12
C MET A 285 9.83 23.87 10.93
N ALA A 286 9.02 24.71 10.29
CA ALA A 286 9.47 25.59 9.24
C ALA A 286 10.59 26.52 9.70
N HIS A 287 10.46 27.05 10.92
CA HIS A 287 11.50 27.85 11.55
C HIS A 287 12.79 27.04 11.75
N GLN A 288 12.72 25.79 12.24
CA GLN A 288 13.88 24.92 12.39
C GLN A 288 14.56 24.64 11.05
N VAL A 289 13.80 24.31 10.01
CA VAL A 289 14.33 24.11 8.64
C VAL A 289 15.09 25.34 8.17
N MET A 290 14.55 26.53 8.40
CA MET A 290 15.15 27.80 8.00
C MET A 290 16.43 28.14 8.78
N GLN A 291 16.73 27.47 9.89
CA GLN A 291 17.99 27.63 10.65
C GLN A 291 19.10 26.68 10.17
N ILE A 292 18.78 25.72 9.30
CA ILE A 292 19.80 24.81 8.74
C ILE A 292 20.61 25.59 7.69
N ASP A 293 21.92 25.57 7.81
CA ASP A 293 22.85 26.24 6.89
C ASP A 293 23.84 25.23 6.30
N PRO A 294 23.89 25.03 4.98
CA PRO A 294 22.99 25.65 3.99
C PRO A 294 21.54 25.15 4.12
N LEU A 295 20.60 26.00 3.66
CA LEU A 295 19.18 25.62 3.62
C LEU A 295 19.03 24.29 2.85
N PRO A 296 18.26 23.31 3.36
CA PRO A 296 18.00 22.06 2.66
C PRO A 296 17.42 22.29 1.26
N ASP A 297 17.90 21.51 0.28
CA ASP A 297 17.41 21.59 -1.11
C ASP A 297 15.93 21.28 -1.20
N LEU A 298 15.48 20.33 -0.39
CA LEU A 298 14.09 19.87 -0.35
C LEU A 298 13.57 19.80 1.09
N VAL A 299 12.25 19.95 1.21
CA VAL A 299 11.52 19.75 2.47
C VAL A 299 10.37 18.77 2.21
N LEU A 300 10.38 17.66 2.90
CA LEU A 300 9.35 16.63 2.84
C LEU A 300 8.46 16.73 4.09
N TRP A 301 7.18 16.99 3.88
CA TRP A 301 6.16 17.00 4.92
C TRP A 301 5.37 15.70 4.90
N ILE A 302 5.21 15.06 6.07
CA ILE A 302 4.42 13.83 6.22
C ILE A 302 3.62 13.92 7.51
N ASP A 303 2.31 13.97 7.42
CA ASP A 303 1.46 13.96 8.60
C ASP A 303 1.49 12.59 9.31
N HIS A 304 1.36 12.59 10.63
CA HIS A 304 1.61 11.43 11.50
C HIS A 304 0.60 10.28 11.33
N ASP A 305 -0.45 10.47 10.60
CA ASP A 305 -1.49 9.50 10.26
C ASP A 305 -1.44 9.07 8.78
N ASN A 306 -0.38 9.47 8.05
CA ASN A 306 -0.13 9.10 6.67
C ASN A 306 1.09 8.18 6.53
N LEU A 307 0.98 7.15 5.72
CA LEU A 307 2.06 6.20 5.45
C LEU A 307 2.63 6.45 4.05
N VAL A 308 3.87 6.93 4.00
CA VAL A 308 4.58 7.26 2.76
C VAL A 308 5.65 6.22 2.49
N ALA A 309 5.46 5.41 1.45
CA ALA A 309 6.46 4.44 1.05
C ALA A 309 7.66 5.10 0.34
N PRO A 310 8.85 4.47 0.32
CA PRO A 310 10.00 4.94 -0.44
C PRO A 310 9.70 5.25 -1.91
N ILE A 311 8.82 4.45 -2.55
CA ILE A 311 8.37 4.66 -3.92
C ILE A 311 7.61 5.97 -4.09
N ASP A 312 6.76 6.32 -3.13
CA ASP A 312 5.96 7.55 -3.18
C ASP A 312 6.87 8.78 -3.20
N PHE A 313 7.86 8.78 -2.30
CA PHE A 313 8.88 9.84 -2.28
C PHE A 313 9.67 9.90 -3.60
N ALA A 314 10.12 8.74 -4.11
CA ALA A 314 10.89 8.68 -5.34
C ALA A 314 10.12 9.24 -6.55
N ARG A 315 8.81 9.00 -6.62
CA ARG A 315 7.92 9.57 -7.64
C ARG A 315 7.82 11.09 -7.50
N LEU A 316 7.55 11.59 -6.29
CA LEU A 316 7.49 13.04 -6.04
C LEU A 316 8.82 13.71 -6.41
N PHE A 317 9.94 13.08 -6.06
CA PHE A 317 11.27 13.59 -6.41
C PHE A 317 11.52 13.60 -7.93
N ALA A 318 11.11 12.55 -8.64
CA ALA A 318 11.23 12.47 -10.10
C ALA A 318 10.44 13.60 -10.79
N VAL A 319 9.22 13.88 -10.33
CA VAL A 319 8.40 14.99 -10.85
C VAL A 319 9.09 16.35 -10.64
N LEU A 320 9.66 16.61 -9.44
CA LEU A 320 10.40 17.86 -9.20
C LEU A 320 11.66 17.97 -10.08
N LYS A 321 12.27 16.85 -10.48
CA LYS A 321 13.40 16.87 -11.41
C LYS A 321 12.96 17.10 -12.85
N GLU A 322 11.85 16.51 -13.26
CA GLU A 322 11.30 16.63 -14.61
C GLU A 322 10.73 18.02 -14.88
N PHE A 323 10.12 18.65 -13.85
CA PHE A 323 9.50 19.96 -13.93
C PHE A 323 10.24 20.96 -13.02
N PRO A 324 11.37 21.55 -13.48
CA PRO A 324 12.18 22.45 -12.65
C PRO A 324 11.46 23.75 -12.26
N GLU A 325 10.41 24.13 -12.99
CA GLU A 325 9.56 25.29 -12.69
C GLU A 325 8.51 25.03 -11.59
N ILE A 326 8.34 23.77 -11.16
CA ILE A 326 7.44 23.38 -10.07
C ILE A 326 8.17 23.47 -8.75
N ASP A 327 7.56 24.14 -7.78
CA ASP A 327 8.11 24.38 -6.44
C ASP A 327 7.74 23.28 -5.44
N GLY A 328 6.69 22.49 -5.71
CA GLY A 328 6.30 21.37 -4.86
C GLY A 328 5.36 20.37 -5.53
N VAL A 329 5.47 19.11 -5.10
CA VAL A 329 4.64 17.99 -5.58
C VAL A 329 4.04 17.26 -4.40
N ALA A 330 2.73 17.05 -4.43
CA ALA A 330 1.98 16.36 -3.39
C ALA A 330 1.58 14.94 -3.80
N GLY A 331 1.56 14.03 -2.84
CA GLY A 331 0.67 12.89 -2.86
C GLY A 331 -0.74 13.29 -2.41
N TRP A 332 -1.67 12.38 -2.46
CA TRP A 332 -3.05 12.64 -2.09
C TRP A 332 -3.62 11.54 -1.20
N CYS A 333 -4.62 11.89 -0.38
CA CYS A 333 -5.37 10.96 0.45
C CYS A 333 -6.86 11.32 0.42
N TYR A 334 -7.68 10.41 0.94
CA TYR A 334 -9.06 10.75 1.29
C TYR A 334 -9.11 11.38 2.68
N TRP A 335 -9.98 12.39 2.84
CA TRP A 335 -10.35 12.94 4.13
C TRP A 335 -11.86 13.18 4.21
N GLY A 336 -12.43 13.15 5.40
CA GLY A 336 -13.86 13.34 5.62
C GLY A 336 -14.27 12.86 7.00
N GLN A 337 -15.57 12.90 7.29
CA GLN A 337 -16.17 12.29 8.46
C GLN A 337 -16.59 10.86 8.17
N GLU A 338 -16.69 10.03 9.22
CA GLU A 338 -16.95 8.60 9.13
C GLU A 338 -18.23 8.25 8.34
N ASP A 339 -19.27 9.08 8.47
CA ASP A 339 -20.56 8.92 7.77
C ASP A 339 -20.81 9.99 6.69
N GLY A 340 -19.77 10.72 6.28
CA GLY A 340 -19.84 11.81 5.32
C GLY A 340 -19.16 11.51 3.99
N PRO A 341 -19.33 12.39 3.00
CA PRO A 341 -18.63 12.25 1.74
C PRO A 341 -17.11 12.36 1.94
N LEU A 342 -16.37 11.46 1.32
CA LEU A 342 -14.92 11.52 1.27
C LEU A 342 -14.49 12.54 0.21
N ASN A 343 -13.56 13.41 0.60
CA ASN A 343 -12.94 14.39 -0.28
C ASN A 343 -11.47 14.02 -0.53
N ILE A 344 -10.91 14.42 -1.65
CA ILE A 344 -9.47 14.32 -1.91
C ILE A 344 -8.76 15.50 -1.26
N SER A 345 -7.57 15.27 -0.70
CA SER A 345 -6.81 16.26 0.08
C SER A 345 -6.25 17.43 -0.73
N CYS A 346 -6.45 17.48 -2.03
CA CYS A 346 -5.92 18.54 -2.90
C CYS A 346 -6.98 19.10 -3.85
N GLY A 347 -6.74 20.29 -4.40
CA GLY A 347 -7.69 20.96 -5.28
C GLY A 347 -7.18 22.23 -5.92
N VAL A 348 -8.10 22.91 -6.60
CA VAL A 348 -7.87 24.17 -7.30
C VAL A 348 -8.88 25.24 -6.87
N TYR A 349 -8.61 26.49 -7.16
CA TYR A 349 -9.61 27.57 -7.05
C TYR A 349 -10.29 27.79 -8.41
N MET A 350 -11.62 27.66 -8.46
CA MET A 350 -12.44 27.94 -9.64
C MET A 350 -13.37 29.11 -9.29
N ASP A 351 -13.28 30.20 -10.06
CA ASP A 351 -14.04 31.43 -9.82
C ASP A 351 -13.95 31.95 -8.36
N GLY A 352 -12.75 31.80 -7.78
CA GLY A 352 -12.47 32.19 -6.39
C GLY A 352 -12.98 31.23 -5.33
N GLN A 353 -13.69 30.16 -5.70
CA GLN A 353 -14.16 29.12 -4.80
C GLN A 353 -13.25 27.90 -4.80
N ARG A 354 -13.17 27.21 -3.66
CA ARG A 354 -12.43 25.96 -3.53
C ARG A 354 -13.14 24.83 -4.26
N HIS A 355 -12.41 24.14 -5.11
CA HIS A 355 -12.83 22.92 -5.73
C HIS A 355 -11.83 21.82 -5.35
N TYR A 356 -12.26 20.91 -4.48
CA TYR A 356 -11.49 19.69 -4.21
C TYR A 356 -11.61 18.77 -5.41
N LEU A 357 -10.50 18.19 -5.85
CA LEU A 357 -10.52 17.26 -6.96
C LEU A 357 -11.40 16.05 -6.60
N THR A 358 -12.18 15.61 -7.56
CA THR A 358 -12.90 14.33 -7.47
C THR A 358 -12.00 13.18 -7.87
N GLU A 359 -12.33 11.98 -7.42
CA GLU A 359 -11.60 10.76 -7.82
C GLU A 359 -11.60 10.58 -9.36
N ALA A 360 -12.72 10.89 -10.01
CA ALA A 360 -12.84 10.83 -11.47
C ALA A 360 -11.92 11.83 -12.17
N GLU A 361 -11.82 13.07 -11.67
CA GLU A 361 -10.91 14.09 -12.22
C GLU A 361 -9.46 13.70 -12.04
N LEU A 362 -9.11 13.07 -10.91
CA LEU A 362 -7.75 12.62 -10.66
C LEU A 362 -7.39 11.39 -11.50
N LYS A 363 -8.25 10.35 -11.52
CA LYS A 363 -8.00 9.10 -12.26
C LYS A 363 -7.99 9.30 -13.78
N ASN A 364 -8.92 10.09 -14.31
CA ASN A 364 -9.05 10.31 -15.75
C ASN A 364 -8.19 11.49 -16.26
N GLY A 365 -7.57 12.25 -15.35
CA GLY A 365 -6.67 13.36 -15.68
C GLY A 365 -5.25 12.90 -16.02
N PRO A 366 -4.35 13.86 -16.32
CA PRO A 366 -2.93 13.58 -16.53
C PRO A 366 -2.29 12.95 -15.28
N ASP A 367 -1.14 12.30 -15.45
CA ASP A 367 -0.42 11.67 -14.33
C ASP A 367 0.00 12.70 -13.26
N GLN A 368 0.45 13.86 -13.71
CA GLN A 368 0.73 15.04 -12.87
C GLN A 368 -0.25 16.15 -13.23
N ARG A 369 -0.87 16.75 -12.22
CA ARG A 369 -1.82 17.84 -12.38
C ARG A 369 -1.45 19.03 -11.50
N GLU A 370 -1.49 20.25 -12.06
CA GLU A 370 -1.30 21.46 -11.27
C GLU A 370 -2.46 21.65 -10.29
N ILE A 371 -2.12 22.05 -9.04
CA ILE A 371 -3.05 22.28 -7.95
C ILE A 371 -2.79 23.64 -7.29
N ASP A 372 -3.80 24.15 -6.60
CA ASP A 372 -3.67 25.39 -5.82
C ASP A 372 -3.45 25.14 -4.35
N PHE A 373 -3.90 23.98 -3.83
CA PHE A 373 -3.76 23.62 -2.42
C PHE A 373 -3.72 22.11 -2.22
N THR A 374 -3.12 21.70 -1.09
CA THR A 374 -3.10 20.32 -0.59
C THR A 374 -3.15 20.31 0.94
N GLY A 375 -3.68 19.24 1.53
CA GLY A 375 -3.78 19.02 2.98
C GLY A 375 -2.54 18.41 3.63
N PHE A 376 -1.40 18.33 2.93
CA PHE A 376 -0.11 17.83 3.42
C PHE A 376 -0.04 16.34 3.85
N PRO A 377 -0.78 15.41 3.24
CA PRO A 377 -0.62 14.00 3.56
C PRO A 377 0.82 13.51 3.26
N CYS A 378 1.37 13.98 2.16
CA CYS A 378 2.76 13.88 1.75
C CYS A 378 3.04 15.02 0.77
N PHE A 379 3.91 15.96 1.11
CA PHE A 379 4.21 17.09 0.27
C PHE A 379 5.71 17.35 0.21
N LEU A 380 6.30 17.16 -0.95
CA LEU A 380 7.71 17.44 -1.23
C LEU A 380 7.82 18.81 -1.90
N ILE A 381 8.50 19.75 -1.26
CA ILE A 381 8.73 21.10 -1.76
C ILE A 381 10.23 21.40 -1.87
N ARG A 382 10.59 22.35 -2.72
CA ARG A 382 11.95 22.93 -2.71
C ARG A 382 12.14 23.75 -1.43
N GLY A 383 13.33 23.74 -0.87
CA GLY A 383 13.62 24.54 0.34
C GLY A 383 13.34 26.02 0.16
N GLU A 384 13.63 26.57 -1.03
CA GLU A 384 13.36 27.96 -1.36
C GLU A 384 11.85 28.33 -1.34
N THR A 385 10.96 27.35 -1.51
CA THR A 385 9.51 27.55 -1.39
C THR A 385 9.12 28.03 0.01
N LEU A 386 9.81 27.51 1.03
CA LEU A 386 9.60 27.93 2.41
C LEU A 386 10.00 29.41 2.62
N LYS A 387 11.13 29.83 2.04
CA LYS A 387 11.54 31.24 2.06
C LYS A 387 10.55 32.14 1.33
N LYS A 388 10.08 31.71 0.14
CA LYS A 388 9.10 32.46 -0.67
C LYS A 388 7.77 32.64 0.08
N ALA A 389 7.29 31.59 0.77
CA ALA A 389 6.08 31.67 1.59
C ALA A 389 6.21 32.64 2.77
N GLY A 390 7.45 32.93 3.18
CA GLY A 390 7.78 33.98 4.13
C GLY A 390 7.64 33.56 5.59
N ARG A 391 7.91 34.53 6.48
CA ARG A 391 7.73 34.34 7.92
C ARG A 391 6.23 34.13 8.22
N HIS A 392 5.92 33.21 9.11
CA HIS A 392 4.55 32.81 9.43
C HIS A 392 3.80 32.14 8.27
N ALA A 393 4.54 31.32 7.52
CA ALA A 393 4.03 30.61 6.34
C ALA A 393 2.77 29.80 6.60
N PHE A 394 2.65 29.20 7.81
CA PHE A 394 1.54 28.38 8.24
C PHE A 394 0.52 29.10 9.14
N ALA A 395 0.70 30.39 9.43
CA ALA A 395 -0.27 31.11 10.24
C ALA A 395 -1.64 31.19 9.54
N PRO A 396 -2.75 30.90 10.24
CA PRO A 396 -4.08 31.02 9.66
C PRO A 396 -4.35 32.41 9.04
N ILE A 397 -5.12 32.44 7.98
CA ILE A 397 -5.51 33.71 7.30
C ILE A 397 -6.99 33.94 7.58
N ALA A 398 -7.36 35.14 8.06
CA ALA A 398 -8.76 35.49 8.25
C ALA A 398 -9.50 35.46 6.88
N ASP A 399 -10.61 34.70 6.82
CA ASP A 399 -11.41 34.56 5.60
C ASP A 399 -12.81 34.06 5.97
N GLU A 400 -13.80 34.90 5.87
CA GLU A 400 -15.21 34.66 6.20
C GLU A 400 -15.86 33.56 5.34
N THR A 401 -15.25 33.19 4.21
CA THR A 401 -15.74 32.09 3.34
C THR A 401 -15.42 30.70 3.90
N PHE A 402 -14.60 30.61 4.94
CA PHE A 402 -14.29 29.37 5.63
C PHE A 402 -15.18 29.15 6.85
N PRO A 403 -15.51 27.88 7.22
CA PRO A 403 -16.46 27.56 8.29
C PRO A 403 -16.17 28.17 9.65
N TYR A 404 -14.90 28.45 9.95
CA TYR A 404 -14.47 29.03 11.23
C TYR A 404 -13.93 30.45 11.08
N GLY A 405 -14.18 31.13 9.95
CA GLY A 405 -13.71 32.46 9.68
C GLY A 405 -12.21 32.59 9.37
N PHE A 406 -11.54 31.48 9.13
CA PHE A 406 -10.12 31.47 8.76
C PHE A 406 -9.73 30.29 7.87
N VAL A 407 -8.71 30.49 7.05
CA VAL A 407 -8.05 29.45 6.25
C VAL A 407 -7.15 28.62 7.16
N PRO A 408 -7.28 27.29 7.19
CA PRO A 408 -6.39 26.43 7.96
C PRO A 408 -4.94 26.51 7.46
N GLU A 409 -4.01 26.06 8.27
CA GLU A 409 -2.58 26.30 8.11
C GLU A 409 -1.98 25.72 6.81
N ASP A 410 -2.43 24.56 6.38
CA ASP A 410 -2.01 23.89 5.14
C ASP A 410 -2.39 24.71 3.90
N LEU A 411 -3.66 25.12 3.82
CA LEU A 411 -4.14 25.97 2.74
C LEU A 411 -3.57 27.38 2.84
N ALA A 412 -3.33 27.88 4.05
CA ALA A 412 -2.71 29.19 4.26
C ALA A 412 -1.28 29.24 3.72
N PHE A 413 -0.51 28.16 3.95
CA PHE A 413 0.80 27.99 3.33
C PHE A 413 0.71 28.01 1.80
N CYS A 414 -0.17 27.18 1.23
CA CYS A 414 -0.35 27.12 -0.22
C CYS A 414 -0.72 28.49 -0.81
N ARG A 415 -1.63 29.24 -0.17
CA ARG A 415 -2.00 30.60 -0.61
C ARG A 415 -0.81 31.55 -0.61
N ARG A 416 0.00 31.55 0.47
CA ARG A 416 1.17 32.46 0.56
C ARG A 416 2.23 32.10 -0.47
N ALA A 417 2.54 30.83 -0.60
CA ALA A 417 3.51 30.35 -1.56
C ALA A 417 3.08 30.66 -3.01
N LYS A 418 1.80 30.44 -3.35
CA LYS A 418 1.27 30.79 -4.67
C LYS A 418 1.28 32.32 -4.91
N ALA A 419 0.93 33.13 -3.92
CA ALA A 419 1.03 34.58 -4.00
C ALA A 419 2.48 35.07 -4.24
N ALA A 420 3.46 34.28 -3.81
CA ALA A 420 4.88 34.48 -4.08
C ALA A 420 5.36 33.82 -5.39
N GLY A 421 4.44 33.33 -6.24
CA GLY A 421 4.73 32.77 -7.56
C GLY A 421 5.09 31.29 -7.57
N CYS A 422 4.93 30.57 -6.45
CA CYS A 422 5.17 29.12 -6.42
C CYS A 422 4.07 28.35 -7.15
N ARG A 423 4.46 27.24 -7.77
CA ARG A 423 3.57 26.32 -8.48
C ARG A 423 3.64 24.92 -7.87
N PHE A 424 2.50 24.28 -7.75
CA PHE A 424 2.37 22.95 -7.14
C PHE A 424 1.67 21.96 -8.07
N MET A 425 2.07 20.70 -7.96
CA MET A 425 1.41 19.58 -8.64
C MET A 425 0.98 18.50 -7.65
N VAL A 426 0.04 17.67 -8.07
CA VAL A 426 -0.26 16.38 -7.46
C VAL A 426 0.09 15.27 -8.44
N ASP A 427 0.74 14.20 -7.96
CA ASP A 427 0.93 12.97 -8.74
C ASP A 427 -0.21 11.99 -8.40
N LYS A 428 -1.01 11.62 -9.40
CA LYS A 428 -2.19 10.75 -9.19
C LYS A 428 -1.84 9.35 -8.70
N ALA A 429 -0.64 8.87 -8.98
CA ALA A 429 -0.19 7.55 -8.56
C ALA A 429 0.36 7.52 -7.13
N VAL A 430 0.56 8.68 -6.50
CA VAL A 430 1.01 8.78 -5.11
C VAL A 430 -0.20 8.92 -4.19
N TYR A 431 -0.90 7.79 -4.00
CA TYR A 431 -1.95 7.68 -2.99
C TYR A 431 -1.35 7.33 -1.63
N VAL A 432 -1.57 8.18 -0.64
CA VAL A 432 -1.02 8.04 0.71
C VAL A 432 -2.16 7.68 1.67
N PRO A 433 -2.19 6.46 2.22
CA PRO A 433 -3.24 6.06 3.14
C PRO A 433 -3.33 6.96 4.37
N HIS A 434 -4.54 7.43 4.70
CA HIS A 434 -4.82 8.25 5.87
C HIS A 434 -5.40 7.38 6.99
N ARG A 435 -4.64 7.15 8.05
CA ARG A 435 -5.06 6.34 9.18
C ARG A 435 -5.76 7.19 10.23
N LYS A 436 -7.03 6.96 10.45
CA LYS A 436 -7.72 7.46 11.64
C LYS A 436 -7.68 6.40 12.73
N VAL A 437 -7.02 6.68 13.84
CA VAL A 437 -7.14 5.86 15.04
C VAL A 437 -8.54 6.10 15.60
N GLN A 438 -9.41 5.11 15.51
CA GLN A 438 -10.71 5.14 16.22
C GLN A 438 -10.43 4.84 17.68
N ASN A 439 -10.73 5.80 18.56
CA ASN A 439 -10.91 5.51 19.98
C ASN A 439 -12.21 4.72 20.11
N LEU A 440 -12.11 3.40 20.25
CA LEU A 440 -13.22 2.55 20.63
C LEU A 440 -13.53 2.83 22.10
N GLU A 441 -14.33 3.84 22.37
CA GLU A 441 -14.94 3.97 23.69
C GLU A 441 -15.95 2.85 23.90
N PRO A 442 -16.01 2.23 25.10
CA PRO A 442 -17.05 1.25 25.41
C PRO A 442 -18.41 1.94 25.19
N ARG A 443 -19.20 1.42 24.25
CA ARG A 443 -20.58 1.89 24.11
C ARG A 443 -21.24 1.75 25.47
N GLU A 444 -21.69 2.84 26.08
CA GLU A 444 -22.50 2.80 27.30
C GLU A 444 -23.65 1.83 27.06
N LYS A 445 -23.77 0.86 27.96
CA LYS A 445 -24.90 -0.08 27.93
C LYS A 445 -26.17 0.77 27.88
N VAL A 446 -26.88 0.67 26.78
CA VAL A 446 -28.22 1.25 26.66
C VAL A 446 -28.99 0.82 27.91
N LYS A 447 -29.29 1.75 28.79
CA LYS A 447 -30.17 1.51 29.94
C LYS A 447 -31.52 1.13 29.35
N THR A 448 -31.89 -0.13 29.47
CA THR A 448 -33.23 -0.60 29.18
C THR A 448 -34.17 0.16 30.14
N VAL A 449 -34.89 1.14 29.61
CA VAL A 449 -35.96 1.77 30.33
C VAL A 449 -37.08 0.73 30.40
N SER A 450 -37.22 0.10 31.55
CA SER A 450 -38.42 -0.67 31.86
C SER A 450 -39.61 0.31 31.96
N VAL A 451 -40.47 0.29 30.95
CA VAL A 451 -41.76 0.91 31.02
C VAL A 451 -42.60 0.10 32.03
N ALA A 452 -42.98 0.71 33.16
CA ALA A 452 -43.91 0.18 34.13
C ALA A 452 -45.34 0.36 33.61
#